data_5c48f34130f1bc54d878f477570d23ff
#
_entry.id   5c48f34130f1bc54d878f477570d23ff
#
_cell.length_a   1.000
_cell.length_b   1.000
_cell.length_c   1.000
_cell.angle_alpha   90.00
_cell.angle_beta   90.00
_cell.angle_gamma   90.00
#
_symmetry.space_group_name_H-M   'P 1'
#
loop_
_entity.id
_entity.type
_entity.pdbx_description
1 polymer ?
#
loop_
_entity_poly.entity_id
_entity_poly.type
_entity_poly.pdbx_seq_one_letter_code
_entity_poly.pdbx_strand_id
1 'polypeptide(L)'
;KYTMERFGKTISMFVPLYITNSCTNSCVYCGFHISNPMKRTILTEEEIINEYKAIKRLAPFENLLLVTGENPAAAGVPYIARALDLAKPYFSNLQIEVMPLKTEEYKELTNHGLNGVICFQETYNKANYKIYHPRGMKSKFEWRVNGFDRMGQAGVHKIGMGVLIGLEEWRTYASVRKRRVPAKCYHERPGTCPTDVCYANLRSRCRYLLLYP
;
A
#
# COMPACT_ATOMS: atom_id res chain seq x y z
N LYS A 1 -15.83 -9.87 -16.54
CA LYS A 1 -15.93 -11.33 -16.78
C LYS A 1 -14.95 -12.08 -15.91
N TYR A 2 -13.62 -11.97 -16.11
CA TYR A 2 -12.60 -12.71 -15.34
C TYR A 2 -12.67 -12.52 -13.82
N THR A 3 -12.97 -11.31 -13.34
CA THR A 3 -13.14 -11.03 -11.92
C THR A 3 -14.32 -11.83 -11.35
N MET A 4 -15.46 -11.81 -12.03
CA MET A 4 -16.65 -12.54 -11.58
C MET A 4 -16.49 -14.06 -11.65
N GLU A 5 -15.74 -14.58 -12.64
CA GLU A 5 -15.44 -16.00 -12.75
C GLU A 5 -14.55 -16.52 -11.60
N ARG A 6 -13.67 -15.65 -11.06
CA ARG A 6 -12.71 -16.01 -10.01
C ARG A 6 -13.14 -15.65 -8.59
N PHE A 7 -13.90 -14.58 -8.44
CA PHE A 7 -14.26 -13.99 -7.14
C PHE A 7 -15.77 -13.90 -6.91
N GLY A 8 -16.57 -14.35 -7.87
CA GLY A 8 -18.02 -14.23 -7.80
C GLY A 8 -18.47 -12.78 -7.81
N LYS A 9 -19.58 -12.50 -7.10
CA LYS A 9 -20.17 -11.16 -6.98
C LYS A 9 -19.86 -10.46 -5.66
N THR A 10 -18.92 -10.99 -4.88
CA THR A 10 -18.55 -10.43 -3.58
C THR A 10 -17.63 -9.24 -3.76
N ILE A 11 -17.92 -8.16 -3.05
CA ILE A 11 -17.08 -6.95 -2.97
C ILE A 11 -16.56 -6.85 -1.54
N SER A 12 -15.24 -6.77 -1.37
CA SER A 12 -14.62 -6.49 -0.08
C SER A 12 -14.42 -4.98 0.05
N MET A 13 -15.08 -4.38 1.02
CA MET A 13 -14.92 -2.96 1.34
C MET A 13 -13.90 -2.77 2.45
N PHE A 14 -13.18 -1.67 2.40
CA PHE A 14 -12.25 -1.25 3.46
C PHE A 14 -12.47 0.24 3.77
N VAL A 15 -12.03 0.66 4.95
CA VAL A 15 -12.05 2.05 5.37
C VAL A 15 -10.63 2.58 5.51
N PRO A 16 -10.26 3.67 4.83
CA PRO A 16 -8.98 4.33 5.04
C PRO A 16 -9.02 5.19 6.30
N LEU A 17 -7.95 5.15 7.09
CA LEU A 17 -7.70 6.05 8.20
C LEU A 17 -6.33 6.70 8.05
N TYR A 18 -6.31 8.01 7.91
CA TYR A 18 -5.08 8.79 7.84
C TYR A 18 -4.59 9.08 9.26
N ILE A 19 -3.56 8.34 9.71
CA ILE A 19 -2.98 8.53 11.05
C ILE A 19 -1.95 9.66 11.10
N THR A 20 -1.43 10.09 9.93
CA THR A 20 -0.65 11.32 9.79
C THR A 20 -0.64 11.83 8.35
N ASN A 21 -0.65 13.16 8.20
CA ASN A 21 -0.44 13.85 6.92
C ASN A 21 1.00 14.41 6.79
N SER A 22 1.88 14.07 7.73
CA SER A 22 3.28 14.52 7.67
C SER A 22 4.02 13.81 6.54
N CYS A 23 4.54 14.57 5.58
CA CYS A 23 5.23 14.07 4.41
C CYS A 23 6.45 14.93 4.07
N THR A 24 7.54 14.29 3.64
CA THR A 24 8.79 14.96 3.23
C THR A 24 8.96 15.04 1.71
N ASN A 25 8.01 14.50 0.94
CA ASN A 25 8.04 14.52 -0.52
C ASN A 25 7.44 15.79 -1.10
N SER A 26 7.80 16.08 -2.36
CA SER A 26 7.26 17.19 -3.13
C SER A 26 6.54 16.73 -4.40
N CYS A 27 5.65 15.73 -4.27
CA CYS A 27 4.86 15.24 -5.40
C CYS A 27 3.90 16.33 -5.89
N VAL A 28 3.96 16.66 -7.18
CA VAL A 28 3.27 17.83 -7.75
C VAL A 28 1.75 17.77 -7.70
N TYR A 29 1.19 16.58 -7.56
CA TYR A 29 -0.26 16.32 -7.54
C TYR A 29 -0.82 16.12 -6.11
N CYS A 30 0.04 16.04 -5.08
CA CYS A 30 -0.36 15.56 -3.76
C CYS A 30 -0.64 16.71 -2.77
N GLY A 31 -1.78 16.65 -2.09
CA GLY A 31 -2.12 17.60 -1.03
C GLY A 31 -1.14 17.59 0.15
N PHE A 32 -0.45 16.46 0.40
CA PHE A 32 0.57 16.35 1.44
C PHE A 32 1.95 16.86 1.03
N HIS A 33 2.06 17.51 -0.14
CA HIS A 33 3.29 18.13 -0.60
C HIS A 33 3.96 18.96 0.51
N ILE A 34 5.29 18.79 0.67
CA ILE A 34 6.01 19.37 1.81
C ILE A 34 5.84 20.90 1.94
N SER A 35 5.72 21.59 0.81
CA SER A 35 5.56 23.07 0.78
C SER A 35 4.11 23.55 0.92
N ASN A 36 3.13 22.64 0.99
CA ASN A 36 1.75 23.08 1.19
C ASN A 36 1.55 23.64 2.61
N PRO A 37 0.96 24.82 2.74
CA PRO A 37 0.74 25.46 4.02
C PRO A 37 -0.45 24.82 4.75
N MET A 38 -0.28 23.60 5.20
CA MET A 38 -1.29 22.85 5.94
C MET A 38 -0.76 22.45 7.32
N LYS A 39 -1.65 22.42 8.30
CA LYS A 39 -1.31 21.87 9.62
C LYS A 39 -0.90 20.39 9.47
N ARG A 40 0.29 20.07 9.95
CA ARG A 40 0.76 18.68 10.02
C ARG A 40 0.29 18.07 11.33
N THR A 41 -0.32 16.91 11.22
CA THR A 41 -0.90 16.19 12.37
C THR A 41 -0.33 14.77 12.39
N ILE A 42 -0.04 14.30 13.58
CA ILE A 42 0.32 12.92 13.88
C ILE A 42 -0.60 12.53 15.01
N LEU A 43 -1.46 11.54 14.80
CA LEU A 43 -2.42 11.12 15.82
C LEU A 43 -1.71 10.43 16.98
N THR A 44 -2.12 10.76 18.18
CA THR A 44 -1.73 10.02 19.38
C THR A 44 -2.43 8.66 19.45
N GLU A 45 -1.98 7.77 20.33
CA GLU A 45 -2.63 6.46 20.52
C GLU A 45 -4.11 6.61 20.92
N GLU A 46 -4.41 7.57 21.77
CA GLU A 46 -5.78 7.84 22.21
C GLU A 46 -6.65 8.32 21.03
N GLU A 47 -6.16 9.22 20.22
CA GLU A 47 -6.85 9.69 19.00
C GLU A 47 -7.07 8.54 18.02
N ILE A 48 -6.05 7.69 17.77
CA ILE A 48 -6.18 6.50 16.92
C ILE A 48 -7.28 5.55 17.44
N ILE A 49 -7.31 5.26 18.74
CA ILE A 49 -8.34 4.41 19.34
C ILE A 49 -9.73 5.05 19.19
N ASN A 50 -9.84 6.36 19.36
CA ASN A 50 -11.10 7.07 19.21
C ASN A 50 -11.61 7.02 17.76
N GLU A 51 -10.71 7.14 16.78
CA GLU A 51 -11.05 6.95 15.37
C GLU A 51 -11.51 5.51 15.08
N TYR A 52 -10.85 4.48 15.61
CA TYR A 52 -11.30 3.08 15.45
C TYR A 52 -12.71 2.87 16.01
N LYS A 53 -12.98 3.40 17.19
CA LYS A 53 -14.33 3.35 17.79
C LYS A 53 -15.36 4.12 16.93
N ALA A 54 -14.98 5.27 16.38
CA ALA A 54 -15.86 6.04 15.52
C ALA A 54 -16.20 5.27 14.23
N ILE A 55 -15.21 4.66 13.58
CA ILE A 55 -15.40 3.83 12.38
C ILE A 55 -16.35 2.66 12.70
N LYS A 56 -16.16 1.95 13.80
CA LYS A 56 -17.02 0.81 14.19
C LYS A 56 -18.44 1.23 14.52
N ARG A 57 -18.67 2.47 14.97
CA ARG A 57 -20.03 3.03 15.16
C ARG A 57 -20.72 3.34 13.84
N LEU A 58 -19.98 3.72 12.81
CA LEU A 58 -20.55 4.05 11.49
C LEU A 58 -21.05 2.81 10.74
N ALA A 59 -20.25 1.74 10.73
CA ALA A 59 -20.61 0.49 10.09
C ALA A 59 -19.67 -0.65 10.56
N PRO A 60 -20.06 -1.93 10.39
CA PRO A 60 -19.26 -3.08 10.78
C PRO A 60 -18.10 -3.34 9.80
N PHE A 61 -17.27 -2.34 9.55
CA PHE A 61 -16.08 -2.51 8.74
C PHE A 61 -15.10 -3.48 9.39
N GLU A 62 -14.63 -4.46 8.62
CA GLU A 62 -13.64 -5.44 9.04
C GLU A 62 -12.25 -5.18 8.44
N ASN A 63 -12.19 -4.44 7.34
CA ASN A 63 -10.94 -4.13 6.66
C ASN A 63 -10.55 -2.68 6.93
N LEU A 64 -9.41 -2.49 7.57
CA LEU A 64 -8.81 -1.18 7.83
C LEU A 64 -7.61 -0.95 6.91
N LEU A 65 -7.49 0.24 6.33
CA LEU A 65 -6.29 0.71 5.64
C LEU A 65 -5.71 1.89 6.41
N LEU A 66 -4.58 1.70 7.09
CA LEU A 66 -3.85 2.80 7.72
C LEU A 66 -3.02 3.54 6.68
N VAL A 67 -3.22 4.83 6.58
CA VAL A 67 -2.54 5.70 5.60
C VAL A 67 -1.66 6.72 6.31
N THR A 68 -0.43 6.90 5.81
CA THR A 68 0.49 7.92 6.30
C THR A 68 1.03 8.78 5.16
N GLY A 69 1.39 10.02 5.48
CA GLY A 69 2.39 10.70 4.69
C GLY A 69 3.76 10.01 4.83
N GLU A 70 4.64 10.21 3.86
CA GLU A 70 5.97 9.59 3.86
C GLU A 70 6.98 10.45 4.64
N ASN A 71 6.99 10.30 5.96
CA ASN A 71 7.95 10.91 6.87
C ASN A 71 8.41 9.89 7.92
N PRO A 72 9.57 9.22 7.71
CA PRO A 72 10.06 8.19 8.63
C PRO A 72 10.31 8.68 10.06
N ALA A 73 10.66 9.95 10.22
CA ALA A 73 10.90 10.54 11.54
C ALA A 73 9.61 10.76 12.34
N ALA A 74 8.49 10.98 11.64
CA ALA A 74 7.20 11.24 12.26
C ALA A 74 6.35 9.96 12.41
N ALA A 75 6.40 9.08 11.42
CA ALA A 75 5.61 7.85 11.35
C ALA A 75 6.47 6.69 10.83
N GLY A 76 7.49 6.34 11.61
CA GLY A 76 8.34 5.19 11.35
C GLY A 76 7.68 3.85 11.71
N VAL A 77 8.42 2.76 11.52
CA VAL A 77 7.93 1.39 11.77
C VAL A 77 7.35 1.21 13.18
N PRO A 78 7.97 1.71 14.27
CA PRO A 78 7.40 1.53 15.61
C PRO A 78 6.01 2.18 15.77
N TYR A 79 5.80 3.36 15.17
CA TYR A 79 4.50 4.03 15.20
C TYR A 79 3.44 3.25 14.43
N ILE A 80 3.79 2.74 13.25
CA ILE A 80 2.88 1.93 12.42
C ILE A 80 2.56 0.61 13.12
N ALA A 81 3.57 -0.07 13.69
CA ALA A 81 3.40 -1.30 14.44
C ALA A 81 2.44 -1.11 15.63
N ARG A 82 2.61 -0.01 16.36
CA ARG A 82 1.74 0.32 17.47
C ARG A 82 0.31 0.58 17.01
N ALA A 83 0.10 1.32 15.92
CA ALA A 83 -1.22 1.55 15.35
C ALA A 83 -1.89 0.23 14.91
N LEU A 84 -1.13 -0.72 14.32
CA LEU A 84 -1.62 -2.05 13.97
C LEU A 84 -2.05 -2.83 15.21
N ASP A 85 -1.25 -2.83 16.28
CA ASP A 85 -1.60 -3.53 17.54
C ASP A 85 -2.89 -2.98 18.14
N LEU A 86 -3.04 -1.66 18.16
CA LEU A 86 -4.24 -0.99 18.65
C LEU A 86 -5.48 -1.29 17.78
N ALA A 87 -5.29 -1.66 16.50
CA ALA A 87 -6.37 -1.97 15.58
C ALA A 87 -6.93 -3.40 15.74
N LYS A 88 -6.12 -4.35 16.23
CA LYS A 88 -6.49 -5.78 16.34
C LYS A 88 -7.83 -6.06 17.03
N PRO A 89 -8.22 -5.36 18.12
CA PRO A 89 -9.52 -5.56 18.75
C PRO A 89 -10.72 -5.10 17.92
N TYR A 90 -10.47 -4.29 16.89
CA TYR A 90 -11.52 -3.63 16.12
C TYR A 90 -11.66 -4.18 14.70
N PHE A 91 -10.58 -4.67 14.09
CA PHE A 91 -10.56 -5.05 12.68
C PHE A 91 -9.84 -6.38 12.47
N SER A 92 -10.42 -7.23 11.62
CA SER A 92 -9.87 -8.56 11.31
C SER A 92 -8.85 -8.55 10.16
N ASN A 93 -8.85 -7.50 9.33
CA ASN A 93 -7.94 -7.38 8.19
C ASN A 93 -7.28 -6.00 8.16
N LEU A 94 -5.98 -5.98 8.42
CA LEU A 94 -5.18 -4.77 8.57
C LEU A 94 -4.27 -4.57 7.36
N GLN A 95 -4.39 -3.41 6.75
CA GLN A 95 -3.57 -3.02 5.61
C GLN A 95 -2.92 -1.66 5.87
N ILE A 96 -1.82 -1.40 5.18
CA ILE A 96 -1.12 -0.11 5.25
C ILE A 96 -0.88 0.46 3.85
N GLU A 97 -0.93 1.79 3.76
CA GLU A 97 -0.44 2.57 2.64
C GLU A 97 0.54 3.61 3.18
N VAL A 98 1.81 3.25 3.16
CA VAL A 98 2.91 3.99 3.75
C VAL A 98 4.09 4.07 2.78
N MET A 99 5.15 4.78 3.16
CA MET A 99 6.41 4.75 2.41
C MET A 99 6.92 3.32 2.20
N PRO A 100 7.60 3.03 1.07
CA PRO A 100 8.27 1.75 0.90
C PRO A 100 9.32 1.50 1.99
N LEU A 101 9.21 0.33 2.64
CA LEU A 101 10.05 -0.12 3.73
C LEU A 101 11.10 -1.13 3.26
N LYS A 102 12.03 -1.50 4.15
CA LYS A 102 12.93 -2.63 3.96
C LYS A 102 12.19 -3.96 4.17
N THR A 103 12.78 -5.06 3.71
CA THR A 103 12.22 -6.40 3.87
C THR A 103 12.00 -6.76 5.36
N GLU A 104 12.98 -6.46 6.20
CA GLU A 104 12.96 -6.74 7.63
C GLU A 104 11.87 -5.93 8.34
N GLU A 105 11.69 -4.68 7.93
CA GLU A 105 10.66 -3.77 8.47
C GLU A 105 9.24 -4.26 8.11
N TYR A 106 9.01 -4.71 6.87
CA TYR A 106 7.75 -5.35 6.51
C TYR A 106 7.52 -6.63 7.29
N LYS A 107 8.57 -7.46 7.48
CA LYS A 107 8.48 -8.69 8.26
C LYS A 107 8.14 -8.41 9.72
N GLU A 108 8.70 -7.37 10.32
CA GLU A 108 8.33 -6.90 11.65
C GLU A 108 6.83 -6.57 11.71
N LEU A 109 6.32 -5.78 10.75
CA LEU A 109 4.91 -5.41 10.73
C LEU A 109 3.97 -6.61 10.52
N THR A 110 4.41 -7.68 9.83
CA THR A 110 3.58 -8.90 9.74
C THR A 110 3.38 -9.57 11.09
N ASN A 111 4.35 -9.47 12.02
CA ASN A 111 4.19 -9.95 13.40
C ASN A 111 3.16 -9.12 14.19
N HIS A 112 2.92 -7.87 13.77
CA HIS A 112 1.88 -7.00 14.32
C HIS A 112 0.51 -7.15 13.63
N GLY A 113 0.32 -8.19 12.80
CA GLY A 113 -0.96 -8.51 12.17
C GLY A 113 -1.20 -7.84 10.82
N LEU A 114 -0.16 -7.31 10.19
CA LEU A 114 -0.26 -6.75 8.84
C LEU A 114 -0.63 -7.84 7.82
N ASN A 115 -1.75 -7.67 7.12
CA ASN A 115 -2.20 -8.56 6.05
C ASN A 115 -1.84 -8.06 4.67
N GLY A 116 -1.82 -6.74 4.47
CA GLY A 116 -1.60 -6.19 3.13
C GLY A 116 -0.91 -4.84 3.12
N VAL A 117 -0.21 -4.57 2.02
CA VAL A 117 0.45 -3.29 1.77
C VAL A 117 0.01 -2.77 0.41
N ILE A 118 -0.43 -1.52 0.38
CA ILE A 118 -0.74 -0.81 -0.86
C ILE A 118 0.41 0.17 -1.12
N CYS A 119 0.92 0.18 -2.35
CA CYS A 119 1.96 1.11 -2.75
C CYS A 119 1.68 1.63 -4.16
N PHE A 120 1.35 2.92 -4.24
CA PHE A 120 1.15 3.59 -5.52
C PHE A 120 2.49 4.03 -6.09
N GLN A 121 2.84 3.50 -7.26
CA GLN A 121 3.97 3.98 -8.06
C GLN A 121 3.60 5.27 -8.81
N GLU A 122 2.30 5.50 -9.02
CA GLU A 122 1.63 6.58 -9.75
C GLU A 122 1.88 6.52 -11.25
N THR A 123 3.13 6.50 -11.68
CA THR A 123 3.53 6.19 -13.05
C THR A 123 4.72 5.24 -13.08
N TYR A 124 4.71 4.32 -14.04
CA TYR A 124 5.84 3.43 -14.32
C TYR A 124 6.71 3.95 -15.49
N ASN A 125 6.43 5.16 -15.97
CA ASN A 125 7.28 5.86 -16.93
C ASN A 125 8.49 6.47 -16.20
N LYS A 126 9.61 5.75 -16.21
CA LYS A 126 10.84 6.17 -15.52
C LYS A 126 11.38 7.51 -16.04
N ALA A 127 11.20 7.81 -17.32
CA ALA A 127 11.70 9.06 -17.92
C ALA A 127 10.99 10.29 -17.32
N ASN A 128 9.67 10.19 -17.11
CA ASN A 128 8.85 11.28 -16.58
C ASN A 128 8.72 11.26 -15.07
N TYR A 129 9.11 10.16 -14.40
CA TYR A 129 8.84 9.95 -12.99
C TYR A 129 9.29 11.10 -12.10
N LYS A 130 10.48 11.65 -12.38
CA LYS A 130 11.07 12.74 -11.60
C LYS A 130 10.36 14.09 -11.80
N ILE A 131 9.64 14.26 -12.90
CA ILE A 131 8.81 15.45 -13.15
C ILE A 131 7.70 15.52 -12.09
N TYR A 132 7.07 14.39 -11.82
CA TYR A 132 5.99 14.29 -10.84
C TYR A 132 6.46 14.15 -9.39
N HIS A 133 7.69 13.63 -9.18
CA HIS A 133 8.29 13.36 -7.87
C HIS A 133 9.69 14.00 -7.77
N PRO A 134 9.78 15.35 -7.77
CA PRO A 134 11.08 16.03 -7.88
C PRO A 134 11.97 15.85 -6.66
N ARG A 135 11.41 15.71 -5.44
CA ARG A 135 12.17 15.67 -4.18
C ARG A 135 11.58 14.63 -3.20
N GLY A 136 12.43 14.21 -2.23
CA GLY A 136 12.05 13.25 -1.19
C GLY A 136 12.29 11.80 -1.60
N MET A 137 11.95 10.87 -0.72
CA MET A 137 12.16 9.43 -0.96
C MET A 137 11.33 8.90 -2.13
N LYS A 138 10.16 9.48 -2.39
CA LYS A 138 9.31 9.09 -3.52
C LYS A 138 9.97 9.40 -4.87
N SER A 139 10.94 10.32 -4.94
CA SER A 139 11.71 10.57 -6.17
C SER A 139 12.60 9.40 -6.60
N LYS A 140 12.87 8.45 -5.71
CA LYS A 140 13.74 7.29 -5.97
C LYS A 140 12.95 6.16 -6.62
N PHE A 141 12.81 6.22 -7.94
CA PHE A 141 12.02 5.27 -8.74
C PHE A 141 12.30 3.81 -8.42
N GLU A 142 13.60 3.40 -8.48
CA GLU A 142 14.00 2.00 -8.28
C GLU A 142 13.70 1.52 -6.83
N TRP A 143 13.94 2.37 -5.85
CA TRP A 143 13.62 2.05 -4.46
C TRP A 143 12.14 1.73 -4.30
N ARG A 144 11.27 2.50 -4.93
CA ARG A 144 9.83 2.34 -4.81
C ARG A 144 9.33 1.13 -5.60
N VAL A 145 9.73 0.97 -6.86
CA VAL A 145 9.29 -0.14 -7.69
C VAL A 145 9.77 -1.49 -7.18
N ASN A 146 10.98 -1.57 -6.63
CA ASN A 146 11.51 -2.78 -5.99
C ASN A 146 10.91 -3.02 -4.58
N GLY A 147 10.05 -2.12 -4.10
CA GLY A 147 9.29 -2.29 -2.87
C GLY A 147 8.38 -3.51 -2.92
N PHE A 148 7.83 -3.82 -4.08
CA PHE A 148 6.94 -4.98 -4.25
C PHE A 148 7.67 -6.30 -4.02
N ASP A 149 8.94 -6.41 -4.47
CA ASP A 149 9.76 -7.60 -4.22
C ASP A 149 10.07 -7.74 -2.72
N ARG A 150 10.37 -6.62 -2.04
CA ARG A 150 10.62 -6.63 -0.59
C ARG A 150 9.38 -7.04 0.21
N MET A 151 8.19 -6.58 -0.19
CA MET A 151 6.92 -7.00 0.42
C MET A 151 6.70 -8.51 0.26
N GLY A 152 6.95 -9.05 -0.95
CA GLY A 152 6.84 -10.49 -1.23
C GLY A 152 7.84 -11.32 -0.41
N GLN A 153 9.10 -10.87 -0.33
CA GLN A 153 10.15 -11.53 0.48
C GLN A 153 9.83 -11.50 1.98
N ALA A 154 9.14 -10.48 2.45
CA ALA A 154 8.70 -10.35 3.84
C ALA A 154 7.46 -11.21 4.18
N GLY A 155 6.84 -11.85 3.20
CA GLY A 155 5.65 -12.66 3.42
C GLY A 155 4.33 -11.88 3.53
N VAL A 156 4.28 -10.66 3.00
CA VAL A 156 3.03 -9.88 2.96
C VAL A 156 1.99 -10.60 2.10
N HIS A 157 0.80 -10.86 2.65
CA HIS A 157 -0.25 -11.65 1.98
C HIS A 157 -0.91 -10.95 0.80
N LYS A 158 -1.12 -9.62 0.90
CA LYS A 158 -1.79 -8.81 -0.13
C LYS A 158 -0.90 -7.64 -0.51
N ILE A 159 -0.63 -7.51 -1.80
CA ILE A 159 0.16 -6.39 -2.33
C ILE A 159 -0.71 -5.64 -3.34
N GLY A 160 -1.06 -4.40 -3.00
CA GLY A 160 -1.77 -3.49 -3.86
C GLY A 160 -0.79 -2.62 -4.66
N MET A 161 -0.98 -2.61 -5.97
CA MET A 161 -0.23 -1.73 -6.87
C MET A 161 -1.17 -0.70 -7.47
N GLY A 162 -0.70 0.53 -7.64
CA GLY A 162 -1.55 1.57 -8.19
C GLY A 162 -0.81 2.50 -9.15
N VAL A 163 -1.62 3.15 -9.98
CA VAL A 163 -1.24 4.26 -10.87
C VAL A 163 -2.22 5.41 -10.67
N LEU A 164 -1.74 6.63 -10.86
CA LEU A 164 -2.60 7.81 -10.88
C LEU A 164 -2.94 8.14 -12.33
N ILE A 165 -4.19 7.87 -12.71
CA ILE A 165 -4.68 8.14 -14.07
C ILE A 165 -4.71 9.66 -14.28
N GLY A 166 -4.18 10.11 -15.42
CA GLY A 166 -4.10 11.52 -15.79
C GLY A 166 -2.70 12.13 -15.69
N LEU A 167 -1.73 11.46 -15.04
CA LEU A 167 -0.33 11.89 -15.07
C LEU A 167 0.32 11.64 -16.44
N GLU A 168 -0.06 10.56 -17.10
CA GLU A 168 0.51 10.10 -18.36
C GLU A 168 -0.61 9.81 -19.36
N GLU A 169 -0.23 9.66 -20.61
CA GLU A 169 -1.13 9.12 -21.62
C GLU A 169 -1.55 7.70 -21.25
N TRP A 170 -2.83 7.35 -21.37
CA TRP A 170 -3.39 6.11 -20.84
C TRP A 170 -2.71 4.82 -21.35
N ARG A 171 -2.15 4.87 -22.59
CA ARG A 171 -1.40 3.73 -23.17
C ARG A 171 -0.12 3.41 -22.39
N THR A 172 0.47 4.41 -21.73
CA THR A 172 1.64 4.23 -20.88
C THR A 172 1.33 3.32 -19.70
N TYR A 173 0.13 3.43 -19.12
CA TYR A 173 -0.32 2.55 -18.05
C TYR A 173 -0.58 1.12 -18.51
N ALA A 174 -1.07 0.94 -19.75
CA ALA A 174 -1.28 -0.38 -20.33
C ALA A 174 0.04 -1.16 -20.53
N SER A 175 1.17 -0.47 -20.69
CA SER A 175 2.51 -1.08 -20.82
C SER A 175 3.03 -1.73 -19.52
N VAL A 176 2.48 -1.39 -18.35
CA VAL A 176 2.81 -2.03 -17.06
C VAL A 176 2.55 -3.54 -17.11
N ARG A 177 1.58 -3.98 -17.91
CA ARG A 177 1.31 -5.41 -18.19
C ARG A 177 2.52 -6.17 -18.78
N LYS A 178 3.47 -5.50 -19.41
CA LYS A 178 4.61 -6.13 -20.11
C LYS A 178 5.87 -6.25 -19.26
N ARG A 179 5.97 -5.56 -18.13
CA ARG A 179 7.09 -5.75 -17.21
C ARG A 179 6.88 -7.06 -16.48
N ARG A 180 7.67 -8.07 -16.84
CA ARG A 180 7.86 -9.25 -16.03
C ARG A 180 8.51 -8.78 -14.73
N VAL A 181 7.70 -8.60 -13.69
CA VAL A 181 8.24 -8.69 -12.34
C VAL A 181 8.66 -10.14 -12.20
N PRO A 182 9.92 -10.44 -11.92
CA PRO A 182 10.35 -11.81 -11.75
C PRO A 182 9.55 -12.38 -10.58
N ALA A 183 8.57 -13.20 -10.87
CA ALA A 183 7.88 -14.01 -9.88
C ALA A 183 8.86 -15.12 -9.43
N LYS A 184 9.84 -14.76 -8.63
CA LYS A 184 10.50 -15.72 -7.76
C LYS A 184 9.60 -15.92 -6.55
N CYS A 185 8.50 -16.63 -6.76
CA CYS A 185 7.86 -17.33 -5.65
C CYS A 185 8.87 -18.37 -5.16
N TYR A 186 9.59 -18.06 -4.09
CA TYR A 186 10.39 -19.03 -3.39
C TYR A 186 9.45 -19.94 -2.60
N HIS A 187 9.05 -21.04 -3.22
CA HIS A 187 8.39 -22.15 -2.54
C HIS A 187 9.12 -23.44 -2.82
N GLU A 188 9.62 -24.03 -1.75
CA GLU A 188 10.20 -25.37 -1.73
C GLU A 188 9.13 -26.48 -1.82
N ARG A 189 7.84 -26.16 -1.95
CA ARG A 189 6.78 -27.17 -2.11
C ARG A 189 5.72 -26.73 -3.13
N PRO A 190 5.38 -27.57 -4.10
CA PRO A 190 4.25 -27.31 -4.99
C PRO A 190 2.94 -27.35 -4.20
N GLY A 191 2.18 -26.25 -4.21
CA GLY A 191 0.83 -26.20 -3.65
C GLY A 191 0.58 -25.24 -2.50
N THR A 192 1.61 -24.67 -1.88
CA THR A 192 1.46 -23.71 -0.80
C THR A 192 2.14 -22.40 -1.14
N CYS A 193 1.42 -21.48 -1.79
CA CYS A 193 1.85 -20.10 -1.87
C CYS A 193 1.23 -19.32 -0.70
N PRO A 194 2.00 -18.89 0.33
CA PRO A 194 1.46 -18.11 1.44
C PRO A 194 1.19 -16.66 1.07
N THR A 195 1.61 -16.22 -0.11
CA THR A 195 1.43 -14.85 -0.55
C THR A 195 0.58 -14.82 -1.82
N ASP A 196 -0.63 -14.27 -1.71
CA ASP A 196 -1.41 -13.84 -2.87
C ASP A 196 -0.73 -12.58 -3.48
N VAL A 197 0.49 -12.74 -3.99
CA VAL A 197 1.17 -11.68 -4.74
C VAL A 197 0.54 -11.64 -6.11
N CYS A 198 -0.34 -10.70 -6.33
CA CYS A 198 -0.94 -10.46 -7.63
C CYS A 198 0.03 -9.74 -8.55
N TYR A 199 0.95 -10.49 -9.13
CA TYR A 199 1.57 -10.07 -10.38
C TYR A 199 0.68 -10.53 -11.54
N ALA A 200 0.37 -9.60 -12.43
CA ALA A 200 -0.39 -9.88 -13.63
C ALA A 200 0.33 -10.86 -14.55
N ASN A 201 0.35 -12.12 -14.18
CA ASN A 201 0.71 -13.22 -15.06
C ASN A 201 -0.54 -14.03 -15.33
N LEU A 202 -1.10 -13.86 -16.53
CA LEU A 202 -2.42 -14.33 -16.99
C LEU A 202 -2.62 -15.84 -17.01
N ARG A 203 -1.75 -16.65 -16.39
CA ARG A 203 -1.86 -18.12 -16.46
C ARG A 203 -2.00 -18.85 -15.14
N SER A 204 -1.80 -18.22 -13.97
CA SER A 204 -2.02 -18.94 -12.71
C SER A 204 -2.33 -18.01 -11.55
N ARG A 205 -3.55 -18.06 -11.05
CA ARG A 205 -4.02 -17.77 -9.68
C ARG A 205 -3.53 -16.46 -9.03
N CYS A 206 -3.88 -15.29 -9.61
CA CYS A 206 -3.74 -14.00 -8.92
C CYS A 206 -5.08 -13.50 -8.39
N ARG A 207 -5.12 -13.18 -7.09
CA ARG A 207 -6.28 -12.61 -6.40
C ARG A 207 -6.02 -11.16 -6.05
N TYR A 208 -6.51 -10.19 -6.76
CA TYR A 208 -6.60 -8.74 -6.53
C TYR A 208 -5.64 -7.86 -7.34
N LEU A 209 -6.20 -7.21 -8.33
CA LEU A 209 -5.75 -5.94 -8.87
C LEU A 209 -6.79 -4.90 -8.41
N LEU A 210 -6.43 -4.05 -7.46
CA LEU A 210 -7.25 -2.90 -7.11
C LEU A 210 -6.87 -1.76 -8.07
N LEU A 211 -7.72 -1.52 -9.07
CA LEU A 211 -7.73 -0.29 -9.83
C LEU A 211 -8.68 0.66 -9.11
N TYR A 212 -8.15 1.73 -8.53
CA TYR A 212 -8.98 2.85 -8.09
C TYR A 212 -9.26 3.77 -9.26
N PRO A 213 -10.49 4.28 -9.38
CA PRO A 213 -10.84 5.34 -10.33
C PRO A 213 -10.16 6.65 -10.01
#